data_38a97c8602f1ceadc2af1cf975b7f1ff
#
_entry.id   38a97c8602f1ceadc2af1cf975b7f1ff
#
_cell.length_a   1.000
_cell.length_b   1.000
_cell.length_c   1.000
_cell.angle_alpha   90.00
_cell.angle_beta   90.00
_cell.angle_gamma   90.00
#
_symmetry.space_group_name_H-M   'P 1'
#
loop_
_entity.id
_entity.type
_entity.pdbx_description
1 polymer ?
#
loop_
_entity_poly.entity_id
_entity_poly.type
_entity_poly.pdbx_seq_one_letter_code
_entity_poly.pdbx_strand_id
1 'polypeptide(L)'
;MSVSHIFGPPEPKYRSVTASAHGKVNLHLGVGPAREDGYHELDTIFQAVSLKEEVTVALREAQGAQDTADPTPCTWSVSGFDSHLVPQDPSNLAWKAVAAIQDLARDAHVAWADAGVHIHIDKGIPVAGGMAGGSADAAAALIAATELYFPDPRSPRRPDSAQLSEIAADLGADVPFCLLGGTARGTGKGENLMPVITQGTYHWAIATDKRGLSTPQVFKQLDQQRAAAPEASPKGARVGSPEALITALRAGNPAEVGKLLVNDLQAPAISLLPNLRETLKAAEEAGAIAAIVSGSGPTIAMLCASADDAVEVATAVSVAGKASSTMTTSSPAAAAGVIKREEVRE
;
A
#
# COMPACT_ATOMS: atom_id res chain seq x y z
N MET A 1 7.66 23.52 51.35
CA MET A 1 6.44 22.83 50.97
C MET A 1 6.47 22.71 49.43
N SER A 2 6.63 21.50 48.94
CA SER A 2 6.79 21.23 47.50
C SER A 2 5.42 21.28 46.83
N VAL A 3 5.29 22.09 45.76
CA VAL A 3 4.05 22.35 44.98
C VAL A 3 3.84 21.28 43.90
N SER A 4 4.25 20.03 44.15
CA SER A 4 4.30 18.96 43.15
C SER A 4 3.06 18.07 43.05
N HIS A 5 1.87 18.48 43.52
CA HIS A 5 0.69 17.60 43.58
C HIS A 5 -0.62 18.19 43.07
N ILE A 6 -0.59 19.10 42.10
CA ILE A 6 -1.84 19.70 41.56
C ILE A 6 -2.23 19.13 40.16
N PHE A 7 -1.34 18.49 39.44
CA PHE A 7 -1.66 17.86 38.17
C PHE A 7 -1.40 16.36 38.26
N GLY A 8 -2.41 15.56 38.04
CA GLY A 8 -2.26 14.12 37.81
C GLY A 8 -1.29 13.85 36.65
N PRO A 9 -0.85 12.61 36.45
CA PRO A 9 -0.04 12.28 35.28
C PRO A 9 -0.78 12.75 34.01
N PRO A 10 -0.06 13.26 32.99
CA PRO A 10 -0.69 13.72 31.76
C PRO A 10 -1.48 12.57 31.13
N GLU A 11 -2.75 12.84 30.85
CA GLU A 11 -3.65 11.88 30.21
C GLU A 11 -3.53 11.94 28.67
N PRO A 12 -3.84 10.84 27.96
CA PRO A 12 -3.87 10.84 26.50
C PRO A 12 -4.96 11.80 26.01
N LYS A 13 -4.67 12.56 24.95
CA LYS A 13 -5.67 13.44 24.34
C LYS A 13 -6.76 12.64 23.60
N TYR A 14 -6.36 11.55 22.95
CA TYR A 14 -7.27 10.71 22.18
C TYR A 14 -7.36 9.31 22.78
N ARG A 15 -8.59 8.76 22.82
CA ARG A 15 -8.86 7.36 23.13
C ARG A 15 -8.57 6.46 21.94
N SER A 16 -8.91 6.92 20.74
CA SER A 16 -8.63 6.24 19.49
C SER A 16 -8.38 7.21 18.36
N VAL A 17 -7.61 6.76 17.37
CA VAL A 17 -7.36 7.47 16.11
C VAL A 17 -7.54 6.50 14.96
N THR A 18 -8.29 6.92 13.94
CA THR A 18 -8.42 6.20 12.68
C THR A 18 -7.71 6.99 11.59
N ALA A 19 -6.86 6.31 10.83
CA ALA A 19 -6.23 6.85 9.63
C ALA A 19 -6.52 5.96 8.43
N SER A 20 -6.36 6.51 7.23
CA SER A 20 -6.48 5.75 5.99
C SER A 20 -5.24 5.90 5.13
N ALA A 21 -4.94 4.87 4.34
CA ALA A 21 -3.93 4.89 3.31
C ALA A 21 -4.43 4.16 2.06
N HIS A 22 -3.96 4.59 0.91
CA HIS A 22 -4.42 4.14 -0.39
C HIS A 22 -3.57 3.01 -0.95
N GLY A 23 -4.21 2.13 -1.73
CA GLY A 23 -3.51 1.16 -2.57
C GLY A 23 -2.83 1.83 -3.77
N LYS A 24 -2.10 1.04 -4.54
CA LYS A 24 -1.38 1.53 -5.73
C LYS A 24 -1.57 0.65 -6.94
N VAL A 25 -1.31 1.22 -8.09
CA VAL A 25 -1.00 0.51 -9.33
C VAL A 25 0.40 0.92 -9.80
N ASN A 26 1.09 0.00 -10.49
CA ASN A 26 2.33 0.33 -11.19
C ASN A 26 1.98 0.71 -12.63
N LEU A 27 2.20 1.97 -13.01
CA LEU A 27 2.04 2.44 -14.38
C LEU A 27 3.26 2.08 -15.22
N HIS A 28 4.43 2.00 -14.58
CA HIS A 28 5.68 1.51 -15.13
C HIS A 28 6.38 0.66 -14.10
N LEU A 29 6.93 -0.47 -14.50
CA LEU A 29 7.78 -1.31 -13.66
C LEU A 29 8.90 -1.91 -14.51
N GLY A 30 10.04 -1.24 -14.51
CA GLY A 30 11.29 -1.73 -15.06
C GLY A 30 12.09 -2.45 -13.98
N VAL A 31 12.54 -3.66 -14.26
CA VAL A 31 13.31 -4.49 -13.34
C VAL A 31 14.74 -4.66 -13.86
N GLY A 32 15.72 -4.23 -13.08
CA GLY A 32 17.14 -4.42 -13.37
C GLY A 32 17.59 -5.88 -13.17
N PRO A 33 18.88 -6.16 -13.32
CA PRO A 33 19.46 -7.47 -13.01
C PRO A 33 19.37 -7.74 -11.50
N ALA A 34 19.42 -9.02 -11.12
CA ALA A 34 19.56 -9.42 -9.73
C ALA A 34 20.83 -8.86 -9.10
N ARG A 35 20.73 -8.32 -7.89
CA ARG A 35 21.84 -7.79 -7.09
C ARG A 35 22.42 -8.91 -6.22
N GLU A 36 23.58 -8.65 -5.62
CA GLU A 36 24.24 -9.60 -4.69
C GLU A 36 23.38 -9.90 -3.44
N ASP A 37 22.53 -8.96 -3.03
CA ASP A 37 21.59 -9.12 -1.90
C ASP A 37 20.33 -9.91 -2.27
N GLY A 38 20.23 -10.41 -3.51
CA GLY A 38 19.08 -11.17 -4.02
C GLY A 38 17.90 -10.32 -4.44
N TYR A 39 17.95 -8.99 -4.32
CA TYR A 39 16.94 -8.06 -4.83
C TYR A 39 17.29 -7.58 -6.23
N HIS A 40 16.33 -6.91 -6.87
CA HIS A 40 16.50 -6.27 -8.16
C HIS A 40 16.44 -4.75 -8.01
N GLU A 41 17.24 -4.04 -8.79
CA GLU A 41 17.07 -2.60 -8.94
C GLU A 41 15.80 -2.31 -9.71
N LEU A 42 14.89 -1.53 -9.14
CA LEU A 42 13.64 -1.15 -9.77
C LEU A 42 13.70 0.28 -10.32
N ASP A 43 12.92 0.50 -11.37
CA ASP A 43 12.54 1.82 -11.85
C ASP A 43 11.04 1.79 -12.12
N THR A 44 10.25 2.36 -11.23
CA THR A 44 8.80 2.23 -11.27
C THR A 44 8.10 3.58 -11.18
N ILE A 45 6.93 3.68 -11.81
CA ILE A 45 5.99 4.78 -11.57
C ILE A 45 4.80 4.18 -10.85
N PHE A 46 4.68 4.54 -9.58
CA PHE A 46 3.51 4.23 -8.75
C PHE A 46 2.44 5.31 -8.92
N GLN A 47 1.18 4.90 -8.88
CA GLN A 47 0.07 5.81 -8.73
C GLN A 47 -0.91 5.28 -7.68
N ALA A 48 -1.22 6.12 -6.68
CA ALA A 48 -2.19 5.78 -5.64
C ALA A 48 -3.61 5.77 -6.21
N VAL A 49 -4.40 4.77 -5.84
CA VAL A 49 -5.79 4.61 -6.26
C VAL A 49 -6.75 4.91 -5.11
N SER A 50 -8.01 5.24 -5.41
CA SER A 50 -9.01 5.61 -4.40
C SER A 50 -9.43 4.47 -3.45
N LEU A 51 -9.13 3.21 -3.81
CA LEU A 51 -9.26 2.08 -2.87
C LEU A 51 -8.29 2.28 -1.71
N LYS A 52 -8.78 2.15 -0.48
CA LYS A 52 -8.02 2.46 0.73
C LYS A 52 -8.25 1.42 1.82
N GLU A 53 -7.30 1.35 2.72
CA GLU A 53 -7.41 0.70 4.01
C GLU A 53 -7.71 1.73 5.08
N GLU A 54 -8.48 1.35 6.10
CA GLU A 54 -8.67 2.16 7.29
C GLU A 54 -8.17 1.41 8.51
N VAL A 55 -7.31 2.04 9.29
CA VAL A 55 -6.75 1.45 10.51
C VAL A 55 -7.07 2.34 11.69
N THR A 56 -7.72 1.75 12.70
CA THR A 56 -7.97 2.38 13.99
C THR A 56 -7.01 1.83 15.03
N VAL A 57 -6.29 2.70 15.71
CA VAL A 57 -5.49 2.37 16.90
C VAL A 57 -6.17 2.99 18.11
N ALA A 58 -6.59 2.14 19.05
CA ALA A 58 -7.29 2.54 20.27
C ALA A 58 -6.52 2.13 21.51
N LEU A 59 -6.42 3.02 22.51
CA LEU A 59 -5.91 2.65 23.84
C LEU A 59 -6.91 1.71 24.51
N ARG A 60 -6.40 0.63 25.08
CA ARG A 60 -7.20 -0.28 25.91
C ARG A 60 -7.37 0.33 27.30
N GLU A 61 -8.58 0.33 27.80
CA GLU A 61 -8.82 0.64 29.22
C GLU A 61 -8.10 -0.40 30.08
N ALA A 62 -7.37 0.05 31.10
CA ALA A 62 -6.83 -0.84 32.11
C ALA A 62 -8.01 -1.52 32.81
N GLN A 63 -8.32 -2.75 32.43
CA GLN A 63 -9.25 -3.58 33.18
C GLN A 63 -8.56 -3.89 34.50
N GLY A 64 -9.08 -3.37 35.59
CA GLY A 64 -8.60 -3.37 36.97
C GLY A 64 -7.47 -4.34 37.37
N ALA A 65 -6.85 -4.16 38.49
CA ALA A 65 -5.63 -4.81 38.99
C ALA A 65 -5.58 -6.38 39.01
N GLN A 66 -6.51 -7.04 38.34
CA GLN A 66 -6.58 -8.51 38.20
C GLN A 66 -6.11 -9.04 36.81
N ASP A 67 -5.88 -8.17 35.82
CA ASP A 67 -5.48 -8.60 34.47
C ASP A 67 -3.96 -8.55 34.24
N THR A 68 -3.18 -8.86 35.28
CA THR A 68 -1.72 -9.04 35.18
C THR A 68 -1.31 -10.34 34.49
N ALA A 69 -2.27 -11.14 34.01
CA ALA A 69 -2.04 -12.48 33.46
C ALA A 69 -1.98 -12.50 31.91
N ASP A 70 -2.40 -11.44 31.20
CA ASP A 70 -2.25 -11.36 29.74
C ASP A 70 -1.23 -10.26 29.37
N PRO A 71 0.04 -10.64 29.12
CA PRO A 71 1.07 -9.70 28.73
C PRO A 71 0.93 -9.25 27.26
N THR A 72 -0.18 -9.58 26.57
CA THR A 72 -0.32 -9.20 25.16
C THR A 72 -0.71 -7.73 25.07
N PRO A 73 0.25 -6.83 24.76
CA PRO A 73 0.00 -5.39 24.76
C PRO A 73 -0.91 -4.94 23.61
N CYS A 74 -1.28 -5.86 22.70
CA CYS A 74 -2.06 -5.57 21.52
C CYS A 74 -3.11 -6.64 21.25
N THR A 75 -4.31 -6.20 20.89
CA THR A 75 -5.40 -7.04 20.37
C THR A 75 -5.82 -6.56 18.98
N TRP A 76 -6.53 -7.43 18.23
CA TRP A 76 -6.87 -7.15 16.85
C TRP A 76 -8.32 -7.42 16.52
N SER A 77 -8.78 -6.74 15.48
CA SER A 77 -9.94 -7.14 14.70
C SER A 77 -9.74 -6.73 13.24
N VAL A 78 -10.30 -7.51 12.33
CA VAL A 78 -10.20 -7.24 10.90
C VAL A 78 -11.59 -7.39 10.29
N SER A 79 -11.99 -6.45 9.46
CA SER A 79 -13.23 -6.46 8.67
C SER A 79 -12.93 -6.19 7.20
N GLY A 80 -13.95 -6.23 6.34
CA GLY A 80 -13.84 -5.88 4.93
C GLY A 80 -13.36 -7.02 4.03
N PHE A 81 -12.78 -6.66 2.88
CA PHE A 81 -12.39 -7.60 1.84
C PHE A 81 -11.36 -8.62 2.32
N ASP A 82 -11.63 -9.92 2.10
CA ASP A 82 -10.70 -11.02 2.37
C ASP A 82 -10.09 -10.99 3.78
N SER A 83 -10.80 -10.41 4.76
CA SER A 83 -10.33 -10.22 6.13
C SER A 83 -9.79 -11.49 6.79
N HIS A 84 -10.29 -12.65 6.40
CA HIS A 84 -9.85 -13.97 6.87
C HIS A 84 -8.42 -14.35 6.41
N LEU A 85 -7.87 -13.66 5.40
CA LEU A 85 -6.50 -13.88 4.89
C LEU A 85 -5.47 -12.97 5.58
N VAL A 86 -5.91 -12.00 6.37
CA VAL A 86 -5.01 -11.04 7.04
C VAL A 86 -4.38 -11.71 8.26
N PRO A 87 -3.04 -11.74 8.38
CA PRO A 87 -2.37 -12.27 9.57
C PRO A 87 -2.79 -11.52 10.84
N GLN A 88 -3.20 -12.26 11.86
CA GLN A 88 -3.57 -11.70 13.17
C GLN A 88 -2.50 -12.07 14.21
N ASP A 89 -1.26 -11.80 13.89
CA ASP A 89 -0.09 -12.09 14.70
C ASP A 89 1.00 -11.00 14.49
N PRO A 90 2.12 -11.00 15.26
CA PRO A 90 3.18 -9.99 15.14
C PRO A 90 3.88 -9.90 13.77
N SER A 91 3.58 -10.79 12.81
CA SER A 91 4.08 -10.66 11.43
C SER A 91 3.34 -9.58 10.64
N ASN A 92 2.14 -9.20 11.07
CA ASN A 92 1.32 -8.16 10.45
C ASN A 92 2.03 -6.81 10.45
N LEU A 93 2.06 -6.13 9.30
CA LEU A 93 2.79 -4.88 9.15
C LEU A 93 2.16 -3.72 9.93
N ALA A 94 0.84 -3.68 10.10
CA ALA A 94 0.18 -2.67 10.93
C ALA A 94 0.59 -2.79 12.42
N TRP A 95 0.75 -4.03 12.90
CA TRP A 95 1.34 -4.23 14.23
C TRP A 95 2.74 -3.66 14.33
N LYS A 96 3.62 -4.06 13.44
CA LYS A 96 5.01 -3.58 13.45
C LYS A 96 5.08 -2.06 13.40
N ALA A 97 4.18 -1.44 12.62
CA ALA A 97 4.05 0.00 12.52
C ALA A 97 3.67 0.64 13.86
N VAL A 98 2.65 0.11 14.53
CA VAL A 98 2.23 0.60 15.86
C VAL A 98 3.35 0.38 16.89
N ALA A 99 3.98 -0.79 16.90
CA ALA A 99 5.08 -1.10 17.82
C ALA A 99 6.27 -0.13 17.64
N ALA A 100 6.65 0.19 16.42
CA ALA A 100 7.73 1.15 16.14
C ALA A 100 7.42 2.55 16.69
N ILE A 101 6.18 3.03 16.54
CA ILE A 101 5.77 4.32 17.11
C ILE A 101 5.64 4.26 18.64
N GLN A 102 5.22 3.12 19.20
CA GLN A 102 5.21 2.91 20.65
C GLN A 102 6.62 2.98 21.24
N ASP A 103 7.62 2.39 20.58
CA ASP A 103 9.01 2.46 21.03
C ASP A 103 9.52 3.91 21.04
N LEU A 104 9.24 4.69 20.00
CA LEU A 104 9.53 6.12 19.99
C LEU A 104 8.80 6.87 21.11
N ALA A 105 7.56 6.50 21.43
CA ALA A 105 6.80 7.11 22.49
C ALA A 105 7.40 6.79 23.89
N ARG A 106 7.91 5.56 24.10
CA ARG A 106 8.66 5.17 25.31
C ARG A 106 9.93 5.99 25.46
N ASP A 107 10.71 6.10 24.39
CA ASP A 107 11.96 6.90 24.40
C ASP A 107 11.67 8.39 24.66
N ALA A 108 10.56 8.89 24.16
CA ALA A 108 10.08 10.25 24.41
C ALA A 108 9.39 10.43 25.78
N HIS A 109 9.30 9.38 26.60
CA HIS A 109 8.63 9.37 27.92
C HIS A 109 7.17 9.84 27.86
N VAL A 110 6.43 9.40 26.84
CA VAL A 110 4.98 9.60 26.76
C VAL A 110 4.30 8.74 27.83
N ALA A 111 3.49 9.34 28.69
CA ALA A 111 2.96 8.69 29.89
C ALA A 111 2.12 7.42 29.61
N TRP A 112 1.49 7.33 28.44
CA TRP A 112 0.67 6.19 28.02
C TRP A 112 1.34 5.30 26.96
N ALA A 113 2.66 5.42 26.79
CA ALA A 113 3.40 4.62 25.81
C ALA A 113 3.33 3.11 26.08
N ASP A 114 3.19 2.70 27.34
CA ASP A 114 3.06 1.29 27.74
C ASP A 114 1.61 0.79 27.85
N ALA A 115 0.62 1.64 27.51
CA ALA A 115 -0.76 1.22 27.48
C ALA A 115 -0.98 0.17 26.38
N GLY A 116 -1.76 -0.85 26.69
CA GLY A 116 -2.21 -1.82 25.67
C GLY A 116 -3.03 -1.12 24.57
N VAL A 117 -2.96 -1.64 23.37
CA VAL A 117 -3.71 -1.11 22.22
C VAL A 117 -4.62 -2.17 21.61
N HIS A 118 -5.70 -1.71 20.98
CA HIS A 118 -6.49 -2.48 20.05
C HIS A 118 -6.29 -1.91 18.64
N ILE A 119 -5.94 -2.77 17.68
CA ILE A 119 -5.81 -2.40 16.27
C ILE A 119 -6.99 -3.00 15.52
N HIS A 120 -7.81 -2.15 14.90
CA HIS A 120 -8.85 -2.58 13.97
C HIS A 120 -8.44 -2.20 12.55
N ILE A 121 -8.48 -3.18 11.63
CA ILE A 121 -8.20 -2.97 10.21
C ILE A 121 -9.49 -3.21 9.42
N ASP A 122 -9.93 -2.20 8.67
CA ASP A 122 -11.03 -2.32 7.71
C ASP A 122 -10.47 -2.36 6.29
N LYS A 123 -10.56 -3.55 5.66
CA LYS A 123 -9.95 -3.85 4.37
C LYS A 123 -10.80 -3.34 3.22
N GLY A 124 -10.36 -2.27 2.56
CA GLY A 124 -10.96 -1.77 1.33
C GLY A 124 -10.18 -2.14 0.05
N ILE A 125 -9.00 -2.78 0.20
CA ILE A 125 -8.15 -3.26 -0.90
C ILE A 125 -8.13 -4.79 -0.86
N PRO A 126 -8.40 -5.48 -1.99
CA PRO A 126 -8.33 -6.94 -2.05
C PRO A 126 -6.95 -7.49 -1.64
N VAL A 127 -6.93 -8.56 -0.84
CA VAL A 127 -5.70 -9.22 -0.37
C VAL A 127 -5.01 -10.05 -1.47
N ALA A 128 -5.31 -9.80 -2.73
CA ALA A 128 -4.86 -10.64 -3.85
C ALA A 128 -3.41 -10.37 -4.34
N GLY A 129 -2.74 -9.35 -3.82
CA GLY A 129 -1.39 -8.96 -4.24
C GLY A 129 -1.34 -7.97 -5.42
N GLY A 130 -0.25 -7.22 -5.51
CA GLY A 130 -0.01 -6.22 -6.57
C GLY A 130 -0.53 -4.81 -6.29
N MET A 131 -1.42 -4.61 -5.30
CA MET A 131 -1.99 -3.30 -4.92
C MET A 131 -1.48 -2.75 -3.58
N ALA A 132 -0.54 -3.41 -2.94
CA ALA A 132 0.08 -2.98 -1.67
C ALA A 132 -0.88 -2.83 -0.46
N GLY A 133 -1.96 -3.65 -0.35
CA GLY A 133 -2.92 -3.56 0.75
C GLY A 133 -2.27 -3.65 2.14
N GLY A 134 -1.39 -4.63 2.39
CA GLY A 134 -0.68 -4.75 3.67
C GLY A 134 0.27 -3.58 3.96
N SER A 135 0.85 -2.96 2.92
CA SER A 135 1.65 -1.74 3.06
C SER A 135 0.80 -0.51 3.36
N ALA A 136 -0.41 -0.46 2.80
CA ALA A 136 -1.39 0.57 3.15
C ALA A 136 -1.89 0.42 4.60
N ASP A 137 -2.11 -0.83 5.08
CA ASP A 137 -2.40 -1.10 6.49
C ASP A 137 -1.30 -0.51 7.39
N ALA A 138 -0.03 -0.77 7.07
CA ALA A 138 1.12 -0.25 7.82
C ALA A 138 1.20 1.28 7.78
N ALA A 139 1.02 1.88 6.62
CA ALA A 139 1.05 3.34 6.46
C ALA A 139 -0.07 4.02 7.27
N ALA A 140 -1.30 3.49 7.20
CA ALA A 140 -2.41 3.99 8.01
C ALA A 140 -2.13 3.81 9.51
N ALA A 141 -1.58 2.66 9.93
CA ALA A 141 -1.20 2.39 11.32
C ALA A 141 -0.12 3.35 11.83
N LEU A 142 0.91 3.64 11.02
CA LEU A 142 1.95 4.63 11.36
C LEU A 142 1.34 6.01 11.63
N ILE A 143 0.44 6.47 10.76
CA ILE A 143 -0.23 7.77 10.93
C ILE A 143 -1.14 7.78 12.15
N ALA A 144 -1.96 6.73 12.34
CA ALA A 144 -2.87 6.64 13.47
C ALA A 144 -2.12 6.60 14.82
N ALA A 145 -1.07 5.76 14.93
CA ALA A 145 -0.26 5.65 16.13
C ALA A 145 0.51 6.96 16.41
N THR A 146 1.08 7.59 15.38
CA THR A 146 1.77 8.88 15.53
C THR A 146 0.84 9.93 16.11
N GLU A 147 -0.39 10.04 15.60
CA GLU A 147 -1.37 11.00 16.13
C GLU A 147 -1.83 10.65 17.55
N LEU A 148 -1.95 9.36 17.88
CA LEU A 148 -2.37 8.88 19.20
C LEU A 148 -1.32 9.19 20.27
N TYR A 149 -0.04 8.93 19.99
CA TYR A 149 1.05 9.11 20.95
C TYR A 149 1.63 10.53 20.96
N PHE A 150 1.58 11.24 19.83
CA PHE A 150 2.13 12.58 19.64
C PHE A 150 1.07 13.55 19.08
N PRO A 151 0.02 13.89 19.85
CA PRO A 151 -1.12 14.66 19.35
C PRO A 151 -0.82 16.14 19.07
N ASP A 152 0.27 16.70 19.61
CA ASP A 152 0.70 18.07 19.26
C ASP A 152 1.61 18.03 18.02
N PRO A 153 1.15 18.56 16.88
CA PRO A 153 1.95 18.57 15.64
C PRO A 153 3.20 19.42 15.72
N ARG A 154 3.32 20.30 16.73
CA ARG A 154 4.49 21.17 16.95
C ARG A 154 5.45 20.59 17.97
N SER A 155 5.14 19.45 18.56
CA SER A 155 6.03 18.82 19.54
C SER A 155 7.35 18.41 18.88
N PRO A 156 8.50 18.81 19.42
CA PRO A 156 9.80 18.38 18.90
C PRO A 156 10.06 16.87 19.12
N ARG A 157 9.21 16.20 19.90
CA ARG A 157 9.27 14.74 20.12
C ARG A 157 8.47 13.93 19.11
N ARG A 158 7.55 14.61 18.37
CA ARG A 158 6.75 13.95 17.33
C ARG A 158 7.67 13.61 16.14
N PRO A 159 7.66 12.35 15.66
CA PRO A 159 8.43 11.98 14.49
C PRO A 159 8.01 12.84 13.29
N ASP A 160 8.99 13.36 12.58
CA ASP A 160 8.77 14.12 11.35
C ASP A 160 8.54 13.19 10.14
N SER A 161 8.29 13.78 8.98
CA SER A 161 8.04 13.01 7.77
C SER A 161 9.23 12.17 7.30
N ALA A 162 10.46 12.61 7.57
CA ALA A 162 11.66 11.86 7.21
C ALA A 162 11.81 10.61 8.09
N GLN A 163 11.66 10.75 9.40
CA GLN A 163 11.67 9.64 10.34
C GLN A 163 10.55 8.62 10.05
N LEU A 164 9.34 9.10 9.75
CA LEU A 164 8.23 8.20 9.35
C LEU A 164 8.53 7.46 8.04
N SER A 165 9.22 8.10 7.08
CA SER A 165 9.61 7.46 5.83
C SER A 165 10.70 6.40 6.05
N GLU A 166 11.65 6.62 6.96
CA GLU A 166 12.66 5.62 7.34
C GLU A 166 12.00 4.38 7.97
N ILE A 167 11.13 4.59 8.97
CA ILE A 167 10.37 3.49 9.58
C ILE A 167 9.54 2.74 8.54
N ALA A 168 8.90 3.48 7.63
CA ALA A 168 8.11 2.89 6.56
C ALA A 168 8.94 2.01 5.62
N ALA A 169 10.16 2.44 5.27
CA ALA A 169 11.08 1.66 4.42
C ALA A 169 11.54 0.35 5.10
N ASP A 170 11.75 0.37 6.42
CA ASP A 170 12.08 -0.81 7.21
C ASP A 170 10.92 -1.81 7.29
N LEU A 171 9.67 -1.33 7.30
CA LEU A 171 8.47 -2.16 7.30
C LEU A 171 8.23 -2.86 5.96
N GLY A 172 8.52 -2.18 4.85
CA GLY A 172 8.37 -2.75 3.52
C GLY A 172 8.51 -1.71 2.39
N ALA A 173 8.97 -2.16 1.22
CA ALA A 173 9.32 -1.30 0.09
C ALA A 173 8.17 -0.42 -0.43
N ASP A 174 6.92 -0.89 -0.35
CA ASP A 174 5.74 -0.14 -0.81
C ASP A 174 5.16 0.79 0.29
N VAL A 175 5.56 0.65 1.57
CA VAL A 175 4.99 1.43 2.69
C VAL A 175 5.28 2.92 2.55
N PRO A 176 6.51 3.37 2.16
CA PRO A 176 6.78 4.79 1.92
C PRO A 176 5.85 5.40 0.87
N PHE A 177 5.53 4.65 -0.21
CA PHE A 177 4.61 5.14 -1.22
C PHE A 177 3.17 5.25 -0.71
N CYS A 178 2.71 4.29 0.11
CA CYS A 178 1.39 4.35 0.74
C CYS A 178 1.26 5.54 1.71
N LEU A 179 2.36 6.00 2.33
CA LEU A 179 2.39 7.25 3.09
C LEU A 179 2.29 8.47 2.18
N LEU A 180 3.05 8.50 1.08
CA LEU A 180 3.18 9.64 0.18
C LEU A 180 1.91 9.88 -0.65
N GLY A 181 1.31 8.81 -1.20
CA GLY A 181 0.20 8.92 -2.14
C GLY A 181 0.56 9.59 -3.48
N GLY A 182 -0.46 10.03 -4.20
CA GLY A 182 -0.30 10.73 -5.48
C GLY A 182 0.31 9.84 -6.56
N THR A 183 1.30 10.40 -7.28
CA THR A 183 2.10 9.67 -8.26
C THR A 183 3.58 9.90 -7.95
N ALA A 184 4.38 8.83 -7.95
CA ALA A 184 5.81 8.95 -7.71
C ALA A 184 6.63 7.95 -8.55
N ARG A 185 7.85 8.35 -8.93
CA ARG A 185 8.88 7.45 -9.42
C ARG A 185 9.58 6.83 -8.22
N GLY A 186 9.66 5.52 -8.19
CA GLY A 186 10.40 4.75 -7.19
C GLY A 186 11.64 4.11 -7.80
N THR A 187 12.77 4.20 -7.10
CA THR A 187 14.03 3.53 -7.47
C THR A 187 14.55 2.72 -6.29
N GLY A 188 15.66 2.00 -6.44
CA GLY A 188 16.14 1.05 -5.43
C GLY A 188 15.29 -0.22 -5.45
N LYS A 189 14.67 -0.58 -4.34
CA LYS A 189 13.62 -1.62 -4.23
C LYS A 189 12.21 -1.04 -4.45
N GLY A 190 12.10 0.27 -4.76
CA GLY A 190 10.88 1.06 -4.87
C GLY A 190 10.69 2.10 -3.75
N GLU A 191 11.56 2.10 -2.74
CA GLU A 191 11.49 2.94 -1.54
C GLU A 191 11.99 4.37 -1.75
N ASN A 192 12.90 4.58 -2.72
CA ASN A 192 13.42 5.92 -3.02
C ASN A 192 12.47 6.67 -3.94
N LEU A 193 11.63 7.51 -3.35
CA LEU A 193 10.49 8.12 -4.03
C LEU A 193 10.76 9.55 -4.48
N MET A 194 10.41 9.84 -5.73
CA MET A 194 10.39 11.18 -6.30
C MET A 194 8.97 11.49 -6.80
N PRO A 195 8.26 12.48 -6.24
CA PRO A 195 6.92 12.86 -6.69
C PRO A 195 6.90 13.22 -8.18
N VAL A 196 5.86 12.76 -8.87
CA VAL A 196 5.59 13.03 -10.29
C VAL A 196 4.33 13.88 -10.41
N ILE A 197 4.43 15.01 -11.12
CA ILE A 197 3.27 15.85 -11.40
C ILE A 197 2.36 15.10 -12.37
N THR A 198 1.11 14.93 -11.96
CA THR A 198 0.06 14.26 -12.74
C THR A 198 -1.14 15.19 -12.86
N GLN A 199 -1.70 15.31 -14.06
CA GLN A 199 -2.94 16.03 -14.31
C GLN A 199 -4.08 15.06 -14.64
N GLY A 200 -5.31 15.49 -14.37
CA GLY A 200 -6.52 14.73 -14.64
C GLY A 200 -6.79 13.63 -13.61
N THR A 201 -7.89 12.93 -13.86
CA THR A 201 -8.30 11.73 -13.12
C THR A 201 -8.29 10.56 -14.07
N TYR A 202 -7.73 9.45 -13.62
CA TYR A 202 -7.70 8.18 -14.36
C TYR A 202 -8.70 7.23 -13.73
N HIS A 203 -9.45 6.54 -14.55
CA HIS A 203 -10.49 5.58 -14.13
C HIS A 203 -10.02 4.17 -14.44
N TRP A 204 -10.18 3.29 -13.49
CA TRP A 204 -9.66 1.93 -13.55
C TRP A 204 -10.77 0.94 -13.22
N ALA A 205 -10.87 -0.10 -14.03
CA ALA A 205 -11.43 -1.36 -13.57
C ALA A 205 -10.29 -2.24 -13.04
N ILE A 206 -10.50 -2.91 -11.93
CA ILE A 206 -9.53 -3.80 -11.28
C ILE A 206 -10.09 -5.20 -11.31
N ALA A 207 -9.30 -6.17 -11.75
CA ALA A 207 -9.64 -7.58 -11.70
C ALA A 207 -8.65 -8.33 -10.82
N THR A 208 -9.15 -9.16 -9.90
CA THR A 208 -8.32 -9.96 -8.99
C THR A 208 -8.45 -11.46 -9.28
N ASP A 209 -7.45 -12.23 -8.89
CA ASP A 209 -7.47 -13.69 -8.94
C ASP A 209 -7.09 -14.26 -7.56
N LYS A 210 -7.99 -15.05 -6.98
CA LYS A 210 -7.84 -15.62 -5.62
C LYS A 210 -6.70 -16.62 -5.48
N ARG A 211 -6.11 -17.10 -6.59
CA ARG A 211 -5.00 -18.08 -6.54
C ARG A 211 -3.70 -17.47 -6.04
N GLY A 212 -3.59 -16.13 -6.04
CA GLY A 212 -2.40 -15.44 -5.60
C GLY A 212 -1.15 -15.72 -6.47
N LEU A 213 -0.16 -14.88 -6.37
CA LEU A 213 1.19 -15.09 -6.92
C LEU A 213 2.23 -14.70 -5.86
N SER A 214 3.24 -15.55 -5.70
CA SER A 214 4.36 -15.23 -4.84
C SER A 214 5.31 -14.27 -5.55
N THR A 215 5.48 -13.05 -5.03
CA THR A 215 6.39 -12.04 -5.58
C THR A 215 7.80 -12.60 -5.83
N PRO A 216 8.47 -13.31 -4.89
CA PRO A 216 9.76 -13.92 -5.15
C PRO A 216 9.76 -14.93 -6.31
N GLN A 217 8.68 -15.70 -6.48
CA GLN A 217 8.58 -16.64 -7.59
C GLN A 217 8.45 -15.94 -8.95
N VAL A 218 7.75 -14.79 -9.01
CA VAL A 218 7.62 -14.00 -10.24
C VAL A 218 8.96 -13.40 -10.66
N PHE A 219 9.74 -12.85 -9.71
CA PHE A 219 11.11 -12.38 -9.98
C PHE A 219 12.03 -13.51 -10.44
N LYS A 220 11.99 -14.66 -9.77
CA LYS A 220 12.76 -15.84 -10.19
C LYS A 220 12.39 -16.30 -11.60
N GLN A 221 11.11 -16.25 -11.96
CA GLN A 221 10.64 -16.57 -13.31
C GLN A 221 11.15 -15.58 -14.35
N LEU A 222 11.24 -14.28 -14.00
CA LEU A 222 11.86 -13.26 -14.85
C LEU A 222 13.32 -13.58 -15.14
N ASP A 223 14.09 -13.92 -14.09
CA ASP A 223 15.51 -14.27 -14.24
C ASP A 223 15.72 -15.50 -15.11
N GLN A 224 14.89 -16.53 -14.95
CA GLN A 224 14.90 -17.73 -15.79
C GLN A 224 14.60 -17.40 -17.26
N GLN A 225 13.59 -16.56 -17.54
CA GLN A 225 13.26 -16.14 -18.88
C GLN A 225 14.39 -15.35 -19.56
N ARG A 226 15.01 -14.42 -18.81
CA ARG A 226 16.16 -13.64 -19.28
C ARG A 226 17.38 -14.50 -19.56
N ALA A 227 17.64 -15.50 -18.71
CA ALA A 227 18.74 -16.45 -18.92
C ALA A 227 18.51 -17.36 -20.14
N ALA A 228 17.26 -17.73 -20.42
CA ALA A 228 16.90 -18.57 -21.57
C ALA A 228 16.93 -17.83 -22.91
N ALA A 229 16.78 -16.51 -22.94
CA ALA A 229 16.76 -15.69 -24.14
C ALA A 229 17.63 -14.41 -23.97
N PRO A 230 18.95 -14.55 -23.80
CA PRO A 230 19.83 -13.42 -23.51
C PRO A 230 19.91 -12.38 -24.64
N GLU A 231 19.66 -12.78 -25.88
CA GLU A 231 19.63 -11.87 -27.04
C GLU A 231 18.34 -11.03 -27.09
N ALA A 232 17.22 -11.57 -26.59
CA ALA A 232 15.96 -10.85 -26.50
C ALA A 232 15.92 -9.89 -25.30
N SER A 233 16.78 -10.11 -24.32
CA SER A 233 16.90 -9.28 -23.11
C SER A 233 18.38 -8.98 -22.88
N PRO A 234 18.95 -7.94 -23.50
CA PRO A 234 20.34 -7.55 -23.26
C PRO A 234 20.59 -7.36 -21.77
N LYS A 235 21.77 -7.80 -21.27
CA LYS A 235 22.13 -7.67 -19.85
C LYS A 235 21.89 -6.24 -19.37
N GLY A 236 20.99 -6.07 -18.40
CA GLY A 236 20.64 -4.78 -17.83
C GLY A 236 19.60 -3.97 -18.62
N ALA A 237 19.00 -4.50 -19.70
CA ALA A 237 17.92 -3.82 -20.39
C ALA A 237 16.65 -3.83 -19.53
N ARG A 238 16.18 -2.65 -19.17
CA ARG A 238 14.85 -2.39 -18.64
C ARG A 238 13.90 -2.15 -19.81
N VAL A 239 12.63 -2.51 -19.68
CA VAL A 239 11.63 -2.19 -20.69
C VAL A 239 11.33 -0.71 -20.64
N GLY A 240 11.87 0.05 -21.57
CA GLY A 240 11.60 1.47 -21.77
C GLY A 240 12.12 2.38 -20.64
N SER A 241 12.04 3.66 -20.90
CA SER A 241 12.32 4.72 -19.94
C SER A 241 11.01 5.33 -19.48
N PRO A 242 10.81 5.65 -18.18
CA PRO A 242 9.57 6.22 -17.68
C PRO A 242 9.33 7.67 -18.12
N GLU A 243 10.29 8.36 -18.76
CA GLU A 243 10.20 9.78 -19.09
C GLU A 243 9.05 10.11 -20.03
N ALA A 244 8.77 9.26 -21.02
CA ALA A 244 7.63 9.44 -21.91
C ALA A 244 6.30 9.33 -21.14
N LEU A 245 6.19 8.37 -20.23
CA LEU A 245 5.03 8.20 -19.36
C LEU A 245 4.87 9.41 -18.41
N ILE A 246 5.95 9.91 -17.83
CA ILE A 246 5.93 11.10 -16.97
C ILE A 246 5.41 12.31 -17.76
N THR A 247 5.82 12.45 -19.02
CA THR A 247 5.34 13.53 -19.90
C THR A 247 3.85 13.36 -20.21
N ALA A 248 3.38 12.16 -20.49
CA ALA A 248 1.97 11.87 -20.74
C ALA A 248 1.09 12.11 -19.49
N LEU A 249 1.60 11.77 -18.29
CA LEU A 249 0.92 12.03 -17.01
C LEU A 249 0.77 13.54 -16.75
N ARG A 250 1.76 14.35 -17.09
CA ARG A 250 1.67 15.81 -17.01
C ARG A 250 0.65 16.40 -18.00
N ALA A 251 0.46 15.77 -19.14
CA ALA A 251 -0.55 16.19 -20.13
C ALA A 251 -1.96 15.73 -19.75
N GLY A 252 -2.12 14.72 -18.90
CA GLY A 252 -3.41 14.26 -18.38
C GLY A 252 -4.28 13.51 -19.38
N ASN A 253 -3.69 12.93 -20.45
CA ASN A 253 -4.43 12.20 -21.49
C ASN A 253 -4.37 10.69 -21.23
N PRO A 254 -5.49 10.03 -20.83
CA PRO A 254 -5.49 8.60 -20.54
C PRO A 254 -5.08 7.72 -21.73
N ALA A 255 -5.45 8.09 -22.95
CA ALA A 255 -5.11 7.32 -24.15
C ALA A 255 -3.60 7.30 -24.41
N GLU A 256 -2.90 8.41 -24.15
CA GLU A 256 -1.43 8.46 -24.29
C GLU A 256 -0.76 7.73 -23.12
N VAL A 257 -1.29 7.85 -21.90
CA VAL A 257 -0.80 7.08 -20.75
C VAL A 257 -0.94 5.58 -21.00
N GLY A 258 -2.09 5.12 -21.52
CA GLY A 258 -2.36 3.72 -21.78
C GLY A 258 -1.34 3.06 -22.73
N LYS A 259 -0.86 3.79 -23.75
CA LYS A 259 0.16 3.30 -24.70
C LYS A 259 1.54 3.09 -24.06
N LEU A 260 1.78 3.70 -22.91
CA LEU A 260 3.08 3.74 -22.22
C LEU A 260 3.12 2.93 -20.94
N LEU A 261 2.03 2.20 -20.61
CA LEU A 261 2.01 1.27 -19.49
C LEU A 261 2.93 0.09 -19.76
N VAL A 262 3.83 -0.19 -18.81
CA VAL A 262 4.85 -1.25 -18.96
C VAL A 262 5.09 -1.95 -17.63
N ASN A 263 5.19 -3.28 -17.67
CA ASN A 263 5.57 -4.08 -16.50
C ASN A 263 6.43 -5.29 -16.93
N ASP A 264 7.71 -5.28 -16.56
CA ASP A 264 8.66 -6.38 -16.80
C ASP A 264 8.20 -7.71 -16.17
N LEU A 265 7.42 -7.65 -15.09
CA LEU A 265 6.92 -8.83 -14.40
C LEU A 265 5.65 -9.41 -15.05
N GLN A 266 5.05 -8.76 -16.05
CA GLN A 266 3.81 -9.23 -16.65
C GLN A 266 3.98 -10.58 -17.35
N ALA A 267 5.00 -10.75 -18.19
CA ALA A 267 5.25 -12.02 -18.88
C ALA A 267 5.58 -13.17 -17.91
N PRO A 268 6.47 -12.98 -16.89
CA PRO A 268 6.66 -13.93 -15.81
C PRO A 268 5.37 -14.30 -15.05
N ALA A 269 4.57 -13.32 -14.68
CA ALA A 269 3.30 -13.55 -13.98
C ALA A 269 2.33 -14.40 -14.83
N ILE A 270 2.19 -14.08 -16.12
CA ILE A 270 1.37 -14.87 -17.06
C ILE A 270 1.90 -16.29 -17.22
N SER A 271 3.23 -16.49 -17.20
CA SER A 271 3.81 -17.84 -17.30
C SER A 271 3.46 -18.70 -16.08
N LEU A 272 3.41 -18.10 -14.88
CA LEU A 272 3.03 -18.78 -13.64
C LEU A 272 1.51 -18.93 -13.49
N LEU A 273 0.75 -17.98 -14.02
CA LEU A 273 -0.71 -17.94 -13.94
C LEU A 273 -1.31 -17.59 -15.30
N PRO A 274 -1.45 -18.57 -16.23
CA PRO A 274 -1.88 -18.32 -17.63
C PRO A 274 -3.24 -17.63 -17.79
N ASN A 275 -4.14 -17.77 -16.81
CA ASN A 275 -5.45 -17.10 -16.83
C ASN A 275 -5.34 -15.57 -16.91
N LEU A 276 -4.24 -14.98 -16.45
CA LEU A 276 -4.03 -13.53 -16.55
C LEU A 276 -4.07 -13.06 -18.01
N ARG A 277 -3.60 -13.89 -18.95
CA ARG A 277 -3.69 -13.57 -20.39
C ARG A 277 -5.13 -13.44 -20.86
N GLU A 278 -5.99 -14.32 -20.37
CA GLU A 278 -7.41 -14.30 -20.74
C GLU A 278 -8.14 -13.10 -20.13
N THR A 279 -7.77 -12.73 -18.90
CA THR A 279 -8.31 -11.50 -18.26
C THR A 279 -7.86 -10.25 -19.01
N LEU A 280 -6.58 -10.15 -19.39
CA LEU A 280 -6.07 -9.03 -20.20
C LEU A 280 -6.81 -8.92 -21.53
N LYS A 281 -7.00 -10.05 -22.22
CA LYS A 281 -7.74 -10.10 -23.48
C LYS A 281 -9.21 -9.68 -23.31
N ALA A 282 -9.88 -10.17 -22.27
CA ALA A 282 -11.27 -9.79 -21.98
C ALA A 282 -11.40 -8.28 -21.67
N ALA A 283 -10.39 -7.68 -21.04
CA ALA A 283 -10.35 -6.25 -20.78
C ALA A 283 -10.25 -5.43 -22.08
N GLU A 284 -9.40 -5.85 -23.03
CA GLU A 284 -9.28 -5.21 -24.35
C GLU A 284 -10.58 -5.34 -25.15
N GLU A 285 -11.17 -6.55 -25.18
CA GLU A 285 -12.45 -6.81 -25.86
C GLU A 285 -13.62 -6.02 -25.25
N ALA A 286 -13.54 -5.70 -23.94
CA ALA A 286 -14.52 -4.90 -23.23
C ALA A 286 -14.33 -3.38 -23.41
N GLY A 287 -13.28 -2.94 -24.14
CA GLY A 287 -13.06 -1.53 -24.46
C GLY A 287 -12.16 -0.78 -23.46
N ALA A 288 -11.39 -1.46 -22.61
CA ALA A 288 -10.35 -0.80 -21.85
C ALA A 288 -9.31 -0.13 -22.79
N ILE A 289 -8.88 1.08 -22.44
CA ILE A 289 -7.80 1.79 -23.17
C ILE A 289 -6.51 0.97 -23.15
N ALA A 290 -6.20 0.37 -22.01
CA ALA A 290 -5.07 -0.53 -21.80
C ALA A 290 -5.33 -1.39 -20.57
N ALA A 291 -4.69 -2.55 -20.51
CA ALA A 291 -4.71 -3.44 -19.35
C ALA A 291 -3.30 -3.91 -18.99
N ILE A 292 -2.96 -3.95 -17.71
CA ILE A 292 -1.63 -4.31 -17.23
C ILE A 292 -1.73 -5.09 -15.92
N VAL A 293 -0.82 -6.05 -15.73
CA VAL A 293 -0.63 -6.67 -14.41
C VAL A 293 -0.03 -5.64 -13.47
N SER A 294 -0.61 -5.44 -12.29
CA SER A 294 -0.09 -4.53 -11.27
C SER A 294 0.99 -5.21 -10.43
N GLY A 295 2.21 -4.68 -10.45
CA GLY A 295 3.35 -5.25 -9.75
C GLY A 295 3.64 -6.69 -10.18
N SER A 296 3.84 -7.59 -9.23
CA SER A 296 4.00 -9.04 -9.50
C SER A 296 2.67 -9.75 -9.78
N GLY A 297 1.53 -9.03 -9.74
CA GLY A 297 0.20 -9.60 -9.89
C GLY A 297 -0.27 -10.37 -8.63
N PRO A 298 -1.38 -11.11 -8.73
CA PRO A 298 -2.17 -11.39 -9.94
C PRO A 298 -3.20 -10.31 -10.33
N THR A 299 -3.25 -9.19 -9.65
CA THR A 299 -4.19 -8.11 -9.97
C THR A 299 -3.91 -7.52 -11.35
N ILE A 300 -4.96 -7.31 -12.13
CA ILE A 300 -4.93 -6.60 -13.40
C ILE A 300 -5.62 -5.25 -13.23
N ALA A 301 -4.93 -4.19 -13.61
CA ALA A 301 -5.46 -2.84 -13.69
C ALA A 301 -5.79 -2.50 -15.15
N MET A 302 -7.02 -2.08 -15.41
CA MET A 302 -7.60 -1.81 -16.71
C MET A 302 -7.95 -0.33 -16.78
N LEU A 303 -7.18 0.44 -17.57
CA LEU A 303 -7.39 1.87 -17.74
C LEU A 303 -8.60 2.10 -18.65
N CYS A 304 -9.52 2.95 -18.24
CA CYS A 304 -10.75 3.28 -18.93
C CYS A 304 -10.84 4.79 -19.21
N ALA A 305 -11.67 5.18 -20.16
CA ALA A 305 -11.81 6.58 -20.55
C ALA A 305 -12.63 7.39 -19.53
N SER A 306 -13.57 6.75 -18.85
CA SER A 306 -14.44 7.36 -17.87
C SER A 306 -14.75 6.40 -16.70
N ALA A 307 -15.41 6.89 -15.66
CA ALA A 307 -15.91 6.06 -14.58
C ALA A 307 -16.96 5.05 -15.06
N ASP A 308 -17.82 5.44 -15.97
CA ASP A 308 -18.88 4.59 -16.55
C ASP A 308 -18.24 3.45 -17.37
N ASP A 309 -17.25 3.76 -18.22
CA ASP A 309 -16.51 2.74 -18.98
C ASP A 309 -15.79 1.76 -18.01
N ALA A 310 -15.29 2.25 -16.89
CA ALA A 310 -14.67 1.36 -15.88
C ALA A 310 -15.68 0.37 -15.29
N VAL A 311 -16.92 0.79 -15.06
CA VAL A 311 -18.00 -0.10 -14.62
C VAL A 311 -18.37 -1.11 -15.70
N GLU A 312 -18.46 -0.68 -16.96
CA GLU A 312 -18.77 -1.57 -18.09
C GLU A 312 -17.69 -2.62 -18.29
N VAL A 313 -16.41 -2.22 -18.30
CA VAL A 313 -15.27 -3.13 -18.41
C VAL A 313 -15.21 -4.12 -17.23
N ALA A 314 -15.36 -3.63 -15.99
CA ALA A 314 -15.38 -4.49 -14.80
C ALA A 314 -16.50 -5.54 -14.89
N THR A 315 -17.69 -5.12 -15.32
CA THR A 315 -18.85 -5.99 -15.49
C THR A 315 -18.62 -7.03 -16.59
N ALA A 316 -18.12 -6.62 -17.75
CA ALA A 316 -17.87 -7.52 -18.87
C ALA A 316 -16.83 -8.59 -18.51
N VAL A 317 -15.72 -8.21 -17.87
CA VAL A 317 -14.69 -9.15 -17.40
C VAL A 317 -15.24 -10.13 -16.35
N SER A 318 -16.09 -9.64 -15.44
CA SER A 318 -16.76 -10.48 -14.44
C SER A 318 -17.71 -11.48 -15.09
N VAL A 319 -18.58 -11.03 -15.99
CA VAL A 319 -19.55 -11.89 -16.72
C VAL A 319 -18.83 -12.94 -17.56
N ALA A 320 -17.70 -12.59 -18.17
CA ALA A 320 -16.85 -13.54 -18.91
C ALA A 320 -16.20 -14.60 -18.01
N GLY A 321 -16.30 -14.48 -16.67
CA GLY A 321 -15.68 -15.43 -15.71
C GLY A 321 -14.16 -15.41 -15.74
N LYS A 322 -13.55 -14.26 -16.09
CA LYS A 322 -12.09 -14.13 -16.27
C LYS A 322 -11.39 -13.52 -15.06
N ALA A 323 -12.12 -13.25 -13.97
CA ALA A 323 -11.61 -12.75 -12.71
C ALA A 323 -12.35 -13.37 -11.53
N SER A 324 -11.71 -13.44 -10.37
CA SER A 324 -12.37 -13.88 -9.13
C SER A 324 -13.29 -12.78 -8.56
N SER A 325 -12.87 -11.54 -8.66
CA SER A 325 -13.71 -10.36 -8.41
C SER A 325 -13.25 -9.19 -9.27
N THR A 326 -14.17 -8.24 -9.49
CA THR A 326 -13.88 -6.98 -10.18
C THR A 326 -14.41 -5.82 -9.36
N MET A 327 -13.75 -4.67 -9.48
CA MET A 327 -14.14 -3.42 -8.83
C MET A 327 -13.66 -2.24 -9.66
N THR A 328 -14.12 -1.04 -9.33
CA THR A 328 -13.67 0.19 -9.97
C THR A 328 -12.95 1.09 -8.97
N THR A 329 -12.05 1.91 -9.48
CA THR A 329 -11.31 2.89 -8.69
C THR A 329 -10.87 4.05 -9.55
N SER A 330 -10.43 5.13 -8.93
CA SER A 330 -9.85 6.29 -9.62
C SER A 330 -8.46 6.61 -9.05
N SER A 331 -7.70 7.37 -9.82
CA SER A 331 -6.36 7.84 -9.42
C SER A 331 -6.05 9.21 -10.03
N PRO A 332 -5.05 9.96 -9.51
CA PRO A 332 -4.30 9.67 -8.28
C PRO A 332 -5.12 9.93 -7.00
N ALA A 333 -4.84 9.19 -5.94
CA ALA A 333 -5.40 9.38 -4.61
C ALA A 333 -4.42 10.10 -3.67
N ALA A 334 -4.94 10.66 -2.57
CA ALA A 334 -4.18 11.46 -1.62
C ALA A 334 -3.14 10.66 -0.81
N ALA A 335 -2.29 11.35 -0.08
CA ALA A 335 -1.41 10.79 0.96
C ALA A 335 -2.21 10.13 2.09
N ALA A 336 -1.56 9.25 2.85
CA ALA A 336 -2.12 8.73 4.09
C ALA A 336 -2.45 9.86 5.07
N GLY A 337 -3.55 9.71 5.80
CA GLY A 337 -3.99 10.76 6.71
C GLY A 337 -4.99 10.29 7.76
N VAL A 338 -5.09 11.09 8.83
CA VAL A 338 -6.08 10.85 9.88
C VAL A 338 -7.47 11.22 9.37
N ILE A 339 -8.44 10.33 9.57
CA ILE A 339 -9.83 10.53 9.17
C ILE A 339 -10.78 10.68 10.37
N LYS A 340 -10.40 10.16 11.56
CA LYS A 340 -11.22 10.27 12.77
C LYS A 340 -10.34 10.31 14.02
N ARG A 341 -10.77 11.09 15.02
CA ARG A 341 -10.21 11.13 16.37
C ARG A 341 -11.34 11.01 17.38
N GLU A 342 -11.16 10.17 18.39
CA GLU A 342 -12.05 10.10 19.54
C GLU A 342 -11.30 10.59 20.76
N GLU A 343 -11.75 11.72 21.33
CA GLU A 343 -11.14 12.29 22.53
C GLU A 343 -11.49 11.47 23.77
N VAL A 344 -10.60 11.49 24.75
CA VAL A 344 -10.92 11.01 26.10
C VAL A 344 -12.00 11.93 26.66
N ARG A 345 -13.13 11.38 27.08
CA ARG A 345 -14.20 12.16 27.73
C ARG A 345 -13.75 12.49 29.16
N GLU A 346 -13.84 13.76 29.51
CA GLU A 346 -13.71 14.23 30.89
C GLU A 346 -14.74 13.59 31.84
#